data_48c2725304d98233ee1206706ea3aa52
#
_entry.id   48c2725304d98233ee1206706ea3aa52
#
_cell.length_a   1.000
_cell.length_b   1.000
_cell.length_c   1.000
_cell.angle_alpha   90.00
_cell.angle_beta   90.00
_cell.angle_gamma   90.00
#
_symmetry.space_group_name_H-M   'P 1'
#
loop_
_entity.id
_entity.type
_entity.pdbx_description
1 polymer ?
#
loop_
_entity_poly.entity_id
_entity_poly.type
_entity_poly.pdbx_seq_one_letter_code
_entity_poly.pdbx_strand_id
1 'polypeptide(L)'
;MKIIHCADLHLDSNMTSNLSREQAKQRKAELLATFERMIAYAKDNSVKAVIIAGDLYDKKNISANARNVFLSAINNNPDIIFYYLRGNHDAESLFIDCDTIPDNIKMFNDSWTSYKIEAPEDNSVITINGVELTADNSNVIYNSLVLDSNNYNIVTLHGQEAMSSSKDKTEVISLKELKNKAIDYLALGHIHSYKMEQLDSRGVYCYPGCLEGRGFDECGEHGFVLLDIKDNKLVGNEFISVSYRNLYEEDVDISECMNSVEMAEKVREVLYKKDYASASLIKVVLTGQIDINAEKNLTYITENFKNDYYYFKLYDHTSI
;
A
#
# COMPACT_ATOMS: atom_id res chain seq x y z
N MET A 1 23.13 -0.20 -2.69
CA MET A 1 22.12 -0.64 -3.69
C MET A 1 20.75 -0.18 -3.27
N LYS A 2 19.98 0.43 -4.18
CA LYS A 2 18.61 0.88 -3.89
C LYS A 2 17.57 -0.13 -4.36
N ILE A 3 16.60 -0.43 -3.51
CA ILE A 3 15.50 -1.37 -3.75
C ILE A 3 14.19 -0.71 -3.33
N ILE A 4 13.15 -0.83 -4.16
CA ILE A 4 11.79 -0.44 -3.81
C ILE A 4 11.03 -1.65 -3.25
N HIS A 5 10.31 -1.44 -2.16
CA HIS A 5 9.29 -2.35 -1.66
C HIS A 5 7.91 -1.69 -1.78
N CYS A 6 7.05 -2.30 -2.56
CA CYS A 6 5.65 -1.93 -2.72
C CYS A 6 4.75 -3.17 -2.59
N ALA A 7 3.47 -2.96 -2.32
CA ALA A 7 2.46 -4.01 -2.19
C ALA A 7 1.07 -3.42 -2.46
N ASP A 8 0.07 -4.28 -2.55
CA ASP A 8 -1.35 -3.91 -2.58
C ASP A 8 -1.64 -2.83 -3.65
N LEU A 9 -1.09 -3.06 -4.85
CA LEU A 9 -1.18 -2.12 -5.96
C LEU A 9 -2.58 -2.06 -6.57
N HIS A 10 -3.31 -3.19 -6.57
CA HIS A 10 -4.68 -3.31 -7.04
C HIS A 10 -4.97 -2.55 -8.34
N LEU A 11 -4.09 -2.68 -9.34
CA LEU A 11 -4.04 -1.84 -10.55
C LEU A 11 -5.32 -1.81 -11.39
N ASP A 12 -6.22 -2.76 -11.19
CA ASP A 12 -7.51 -2.81 -11.87
C ASP A 12 -8.71 -2.57 -10.94
N SER A 13 -8.47 -2.03 -9.73
CA SER A 13 -9.52 -1.68 -8.78
C SER A 13 -10.59 -0.79 -9.39
N ASN A 14 -11.85 -1.00 -9.02
CA ASN A 14 -12.97 -0.26 -9.57
C ASN A 14 -13.03 1.20 -9.10
N MET A 15 -12.38 1.55 -7.99
CA MET A 15 -12.35 2.90 -7.42
C MET A 15 -13.74 3.53 -7.26
N THR A 16 -14.77 2.72 -6.93
CA THR A 16 -16.17 3.15 -6.98
C THR A 16 -16.73 3.62 -5.63
N SER A 17 -15.96 3.53 -4.56
CA SER A 17 -16.42 3.88 -3.22
C SER A 17 -16.87 5.34 -3.15
N ASN A 18 -18.20 5.54 -3.04
CA ASN A 18 -18.83 6.86 -2.91
C ASN A 18 -18.64 7.86 -4.08
N LEU A 19 -18.05 7.47 -5.19
CA LEU A 19 -17.72 8.33 -6.33
C LEU A 19 -18.77 8.21 -7.46
N SER A 20 -18.93 9.28 -8.25
CA SER A 20 -19.63 9.23 -9.51
C SER A 20 -18.90 8.31 -10.49
N ARG A 21 -19.60 7.86 -11.54
CA ARG A 21 -19.00 7.02 -12.59
C ARG A 21 -17.80 7.69 -13.28
N GLU A 22 -17.87 9.00 -13.48
CA GLU A 22 -16.80 9.78 -14.09
C GLU A 22 -15.59 9.89 -13.16
N GLN A 23 -15.81 10.23 -11.88
CA GLN A 23 -14.76 10.26 -10.88
C GLN A 23 -14.10 8.88 -10.69
N ALA A 24 -14.87 7.79 -10.64
CA ALA A 24 -14.33 6.44 -10.58
C ALA A 24 -13.45 6.11 -11.80
N LYS A 25 -13.85 6.52 -13.01
CA LYS A 25 -13.02 6.37 -14.22
C LYS A 25 -11.72 7.17 -14.13
N GLN A 26 -11.78 8.39 -13.63
CA GLN A 26 -10.60 9.22 -13.41
C GLN A 26 -9.66 8.60 -12.38
N ARG A 27 -10.19 8.16 -11.23
CA ARG A 27 -9.39 7.50 -10.18
C ARG A 27 -8.71 6.22 -10.66
N LYS A 28 -9.35 5.44 -11.54
CA LYS A 28 -8.69 4.29 -12.18
C LYS A 28 -7.48 4.68 -13.03
N ALA A 29 -7.61 5.76 -13.80
CA ALA A 29 -6.50 6.27 -14.61
C ALA A 29 -5.37 6.82 -13.71
N GLU A 30 -5.71 7.51 -12.62
CA GLU A 30 -4.76 8.02 -11.64
C GLU A 30 -3.99 6.88 -10.94
N LEU A 31 -4.65 5.78 -10.58
CA LEU A 31 -4.01 4.60 -9.99
C LEU A 31 -2.91 4.03 -10.91
N LEU A 32 -3.21 3.85 -12.19
CA LEU A 32 -2.22 3.39 -13.17
C LEU A 32 -1.07 4.40 -13.34
N ALA A 33 -1.41 5.70 -13.39
CA ALA A 33 -0.40 6.76 -13.49
C ALA A 33 0.47 6.86 -12.23
N THR A 34 -0.06 6.55 -11.05
CA THR A 34 0.74 6.47 -9.81
C THR A 34 1.74 5.32 -9.87
N PHE A 35 1.34 4.17 -10.40
CA PHE A 35 2.28 3.06 -10.65
C PHE A 35 3.39 3.48 -11.64
N GLU A 36 3.05 4.11 -12.76
CA GLU A 36 4.02 4.63 -13.72
C GLU A 36 4.96 5.67 -13.08
N ARG A 37 4.45 6.52 -12.17
CA ARG A 37 5.23 7.49 -11.40
C ARG A 37 6.24 6.80 -10.48
N MET A 38 5.85 5.70 -9.81
CA MET A 38 6.78 4.88 -9.01
C MET A 38 7.89 4.30 -9.89
N ILE A 39 7.57 3.80 -11.07
CA ILE A 39 8.56 3.26 -12.02
C ILE A 39 9.50 4.36 -12.53
N ALA A 40 8.98 5.55 -12.85
CA ALA A 40 9.80 6.70 -13.22
C ALA A 40 10.77 7.09 -12.09
N TYR A 41 10.26 7.14 -10.85
CA TYR A 41 11.09 7.36 -9.66
C TYR A 41 12.21 6.31 -9.53
N ALA A 42 11.88 5.04 -9.75
CA ALA A 42 12.86 3.96 -9.69
C ALA A 42 13.99 4.17 -10.70
N LYS A 43 13.67 4.55 -11.92
CA LYS A 43 14.63 4.87 -12.97
C LYS A 43 15.50 6.07 -12.61
N ASP A 44 14.88 7.19 -12.21
CA ASP A 44 15.58 8.45 -11.91
C ASP A 44 16.51 8.32 -10.69
N ASN A 45 16.20 7.43 -9.76
CA ASN A 45 16.98 7.18 -8.56
C ASN A 45 17.92 5.97 -8.64
N SER A 46 18.10 5.40 -9.84
CA SER A 46 18.99 4.24 -10.08
C SER A 46 18.65 3.01 -9.21
N VAL A 47 17.35 2.79 -8.97
CA VAL A 47 16.85 1.59 -8.28
C VAL A 47 17.17 0.35 -9.10
N LYS A 48 17.65 -0.70 -8.46
CA LYS A 48 18.04 -1.96 -9.12
C LYS A 48 17.00 -3.04 -9.02
N ALA A 49 16.14 -2.98 -8.02
CA ALA A 49 15.11 -3.97 -7.81
C ALA A 49 13.82 -3.35 -7.29
N VAL A 50 12.70 -3.93 -7.68
CA VAL A 50 11.36 -3.64 -7.14
C VAL A 50 10.76 -4.93 -6.60
N ILE A 51 10.43 -4.95 -5.32
CA ILE A 51 9.72 -6.04 -4.65
C ILE A 51 8.24 -5.68 -4.60
N ILE A 52 7.41 -6.53 -5.18
CA ILE A 52 5.95 -6.43 -5.14
C ILE A 52 5.45 -7.53 -4.21
N ALA A 53 5.10 -7.16 -2.97
CA ALA A 53 4.72 -8.09 -1.93
C ALA A 53 3.20 -8.40 -1.95
N GLY A 54 2.70 -8.81 -3.10
CA GLY A 54 1.33 -9.28 -3.30
C GLY A 54 0.31 -8.21 -3.70
N ASP A 55 -0.85 -8.69 -4.10
CA ASP A 55 -2.03 -7.93 -4.50
C ASP A 55 -1.74 -6.87 -5.58
N LEU A 56 -1.10 -7.34 -6.66
CA LEU A 56 -0.88 -6.52 -7.86
C LEU A 56 -2.21 -6.17 -8.55
N TYR A 57 -3.17 -7.07 -8.52
CA TYR A 57 -4.51 -6.93 -9.10
C TYR A 57 -5.61 -7.29 -8.11
N ASP A 58 -6.83 -6.87 -8.40
CA ASP A 58 -8.01 -7.03 -7.52
C ASP A 58 -8.92 -8.19 -7.96
N LYS A 59 -8.68 -8.80 -9.12
CA LYS A 59 -9.63 -9.72 -9.76
C LYS A 59 -8.97 -10.88 -10.48
N LYS A 60 -9.75 -11.96 -10.61
CA LYS A 60 -9.38 -13.10 -11.46
C LYS A 60 -9.21 -12.74 -12.95
N ASN A 61 -9.94 -11.73 -13.44
CA ASN A 61 -9.85 -11.22 -14.81
C ASN A 61 -9.21 -9.83 -14.80
N ILE A 62 -7.93 -9.78 -15.10
CA ILE A 62 -7.15 -8.55 -15.18
C ILE A 62 -7.58 -7.76 -16.41
N SER A 63 -7.83 -6.45 -16.25
CA SER A 63 -8.12 -5.59 -17.41
C SER A 63 -6.91 -5.53 -18.35
N ALA A 64 -7.17 -5.51 -19.67
CA ALA A 64 -6.11 -5.41 -20.66
C ALA A 64 -5.25 -4.16 -20.47
N ASN A 65 -5.85 -3.04 -20.06
CA ASN A 65 -5.12 -1.81 -19.80
C ASN A 65 -4.17 -1.93 -18.61
N ALA A 66 -4.63 -2.46 -17.47
CA ALA A 66 -3.77 -2.65 -16.30
C ALA A 66 -2.63 -3.64 -16.59
N ARG A 67 -2.93 -4.74 -17.30
CA ARG A 67 -1.90 -5.69 -17.75
C ARG A 67 -0.85 -5.03 -18.64
N ASN A 68 -1.28 -4.25 -19.64
CA ASN A 68 -0.38 -3.58 -20.58
C ASN A 68 0.50 -2.55 -19.88
N VAL A 69 -0.03 -1.77 -18.93
CA VAL A 69 0.76 -0.81 -18.16
C VAL A 69 1.84 -1.54 -17.35
N PHE A 70 1.49 -2.62 -16.67
CA PHE A 70 2.45 -3.41 -15.89
C PHE A 70 3.53 -4.05 -16.76
N LEU A 71 3.16 -4.74 -17.85
CA LEU A 71 4.11 -5.38 -18.75
C LEU A 71 5.01 -4.37 -19.46
N SER A 72 4.46 -3.21 -19.85
CA SER A 72 5.25 -2.12 -20.43
C SER A 72 6.28 -1.58 -19.46
N ALA A 73 5.91 -1.45 -18.17
CA ALA A 73 6.85 -1.00 -17.14
C ALA A 73 8.05 -1.97 -17.00
N ILE A 74 7.82 -3.27 -17.05
CA ILE A 74 8.87 -4.28 -16.97
C ILE A 74 9.74 -4.25 -18.25
N ASN A 75 9.11 -4.32 -19.42
CA ASN A 75 9.82 -4.39 -20.69
C ASN A 75 10.66 -3.14 -21.01
N ASN A 76 10.18 -1.96 -20.60
CA ASN A 76 10.87 -0.69 -20.85
C ASN A 76 11.97 -0.39 -19.82
N ASN A 77 12.14 -1.21 -18.80
CA ASN A 77 13.13 -1.02 -17.75
C ASN A 77 13.93 -2.33 -17.50
N PRO A 78 14.69 -2.83 -18.50
CA PRO A 78 15.40 -4.11 -18.40
C PRO A 78 16.49 -4.12 -17.31
N ASP A 79 16.96 -2.95 -16.88
CA ASP A 79 17.99 -2.80 -15.83
C ASP A 79 17.42 -2.88 -14.41
N ILE A 80 16.07 -2.92 -14.27
CA ILE A 80 15.37 -3.09 -13.00
C ILE A 80 14.82 -4.50 -12.93
N ILE A 81 15.14 -5.23 -11.86
CA ILE A 81 14.61 -6.58 -11.63
C ILE A 81 13.36 -6.46 -10.76
N PHE A 82 12.27 -7.04 -11.22
CA PHE A 82 10.99 -7.09 -10.50
C PHE A 82 10.85 -8.45 -9.81
N TYR A 83 10.68 -8.44 -8.50
CA TYR A 83 10.41 -9.62 -7.68
C TYR A 83 8.94 -9.60 -7.29
N TYR A 84 8.15 -10.47 -7.88
CA TYR A 84 6.72 -10.50 -7.71
C TYR A 84 6.25 -11.72 -6.93
N LEU A 85 5.74 -11.48 -5.74
CA LEU A 85 4.99 -12.42 -4.92
C LEU A 85 3.50 -12.19 -5.17
N ARG A 86 2.73 -13.23 -5.46
CA ARG A 86 1.27 -13.12 -5.55
C ARG A 86 0.64 -13.00 -4.17
N GLY A 87 -0.37 -12.13 -4.05
CA GLY A 87 -1.26 -12.04 -2.91
C GLY A 87 -2.53 -12.87 -3.11
N ASN A 88 -3.44 -12.80 -2.14
CA ASN A 88 -4.70 -13.56 -2.17
C ASN A 88 -5.69 -13.08 -3.24
N HIS A 89 -5.55 -11.85 -3.73
CA HIS A 89 -6.36 -11.29 -4.82
C HIS A 89 -5.79 -11.55 -6.22
N ASP A 90 -4.52 -11.91 -6.33
CA ASP A 90 -3.86 -12.10 -7.63
C ASP A 90 -4.31 -13.38 -8.34
N ALA A 91 -4.59 -13.24 -9.63
CA ALA A 91 -4.90 -14.37 -10.48
C ALA A 91 -3.64 -15.07 -10.99
N GLU A 92 -3.73 -16.37 -11.28
CA GLU A 92 -2.65 -17.13 -11.93
C GLU A 92 -2.37 -16.67 -13.37
N SER A 93 -3.26 -15.86 -13.94
CA SER A 93 -3.36 -15.60 -15.38
C SER A 93 -2.55 -14.41 -15.91
N LEU A 94 -1.65 -13.79 -15.13
CA LEU A 94 -0.92 -12.60 -15.57
C LEU A 94 -0.18 -12.81 -16.90
N PHE A 95 0.41 -13.99 -17.11
CA PHE A 95 1.21 -14.32 -18.28
C PHE A 95 0.58 -15.35 -19.22
N ILE A 96 -0.69 -15.73 -19.04
CA ILE A 96 -1.35 -16.79 -19.85
C ILE A 96 -1.31 -16.49 -21.35
N ASP A 97 -1.43 -15.21 -21.75
CA ASP A 97 -1.45 -14.80 -23.14
C ASP A 97 -0.11 -14.14 -23.58
N CYS A 98 0.95 -14.30 -22.79
CA CYS A 98 2.26 -13.77 -23.14
C CYS A 98 3.08 -14.84 -23.84
N ASP A 99 3.59 -14.55 -25.07
CA ASP A 99 4.48 -15.45 -25.79
C ASP A 99 5.77 -15.71 -25.01
N THR A 100 6.23 -14.73 -24.24
CA THR A 100 7.42 -14.82 -23.40
C THR A 100 7.24 -14.01 -22.12
N ILE A 101 7.71 -14.57 -20.99
CA ILE A 101 7.82 -13.84 -19.72
C ILE A 101 9.11 -13.01 -19.78
N PRO A 102 9.09 -11.70 -19.47
CA PRO A 102 10.31 -10.89 -19.46
C PRO A 102 11.37 -11.42 -18.49
N ASP A 103 12.63 -11.41 -18.90
CA ASP A 103 13.76 -11.97 -18.11
C ASP A 103 13.98 -11.24 -16.79
N ASN A 104 13.59 -9.98 -16.71
CA ASN A 104 13.75 -9.12 -15.53
C ASN A 104 12.57 -9.19 -14.55
N ILE A 105 11.62 -10.11 -14.71
CA ILE A 105 10.67 -10.46 -13.67
C ILE A 105 11.01 -11.83 -13.05
N LYS A 106 11.00 -11.88 -11.73
CA LYS A 106 11.23 -13.08 -10.93
C LYS A 106 10.01 -13.33 -10.07
N MET A 107 9.45 -14.53 -10.16
CA MET A 107 8.25 -14.91 -9.44
C MET A 107 8.56 -15.90 -8.32
N PHE A 108 7.74 -15.87 -7.31
CA PHE A 108 7.72 -16.84 -6.22
C PHE A 108 6.59 -17.86 -6.44
N ASN A 109 6.62 -18.93 -5.68
CA ASN A 109 5.59 -19.97 -5.69
C ASN A 109 5.32 -20.48 -4.25
N ASP A 110 4.67 -21.62 -4.11
CA ASP A 110 4.30 -22.25 -2.84
C ASP A 110 5.47 -22.89 -2.05
N SER A 111 6.67 -22.76 -2.56
CA SER A 111 7.91 -23.21 -1.93
C SER A 111 8.91 -22.06 -1.84
N TRP A 112 9.75 -22.04 -0.78
CA TRP A 112 10.78 -21.02 -0.66
C TRP A 112 11.65 -20.93 -1.91
N THR A 113 11.62 -19.77 -2.54
CA THR A 113 12.47 -19.41 -3.65
C THR A 113 13.37 -18.27 -3.24
N SER A 114 14.67 -18.39 -3.53
CA SER A 114 15.68 -17.39 -3.20
C SER A 114 16.36 -16.88 -4.46
N TYR A 115 16.43 -15.57 -4.60
CA TYR A 115 17.18 -14.87 -5.63
C TYR A 115 18.32 -14.09 -4.99
N LYS A 116 19.50 -14.16 -5.62
CA LYS A 116 20.70 -13.48 -5.14
C LYS A 116 21.01 -12.28 -6.02
N ILE A 117 21.30 -11.15 -5.41
CA ILE A 117 21.80 -9.95 -6.07
C ILE A 117 23.18 -9.65 -5.49
N GLU A 118 24.16 -9.47 -6.34
CA GLU A 118 25.50 -9.05 -5.95
C GLU A 118 25.68 -7.58 -6.29
N ALA A 119 26.20 -6.80 -5.33
CA ALA A 119 26.60 -5.42 -5.52
C ALA A 119 28.12 -5.33 -5.51
N PRO A 120 28.78 -5.41 -6.70
CA PRO A 120 30.23 -5.47 -6.80
C PRO A 120 30.93 -4.23 -6.22
N GLU A 121 30.24 -3.10 -6.19
CA GLU A 121 30.76 -1.82 -5.73
C GLU A 121 31.11 -1.80 -4.23
N ASP A 122 30.48 -2.67 -3.42
CA ASP A 122 30.71 -2.74 -1.98
C ASP A 122 30.76 -4.19 -1.44
N ASN A 123 30.82 -5.17 -2.33
CA ASN A 123 30.78 -6.60 -2.03
C ASN A 123 29.53 -7.06 -1.26
N SER A 124 28.44 -6.30 -1.31
CA SER A 124 27.16 -6.71 -0.71
C SER A 124 26.57 -7.90 -1.46
N VAL A 125 26.03 -8.84 -0.70
CA VAL A 125 25.25 -9.96 -1.18
C VAL A 125 23.86 -9.85 -0.57
N ILE A 126 22.89 -9.53 -1.41
CA ILE A 126 21.50 -9.39 -1.00
C ILE A 126 20.74 -10.61 -1.50
N THR A 127 19.98 -11.25 -0.63
CA THR A 127 19.06 -12.31 -1.02
C THR A 127 17.62 -11.84 -0.88
N ILE A 128 16.79 -12.17 -1.87
CA ILE A 128 15.35 -11.92 -1.83
C ILE A 128 14.66 -13.28 -1.81
N ASN A 129 14.02 -13.59 -0.69
CA ASN A 129 13.44 -14.89 -0.41
C ASN A 129 11.94 -14.73 -0.27
N GLY A 130 11.17 -15.54 -0.96
CA GLY A 130 9.72 -15.46 -0.92
C GLY A 130 9.05 -16.82 -1.01
N VAL A 131 7.85 -16.90 -0.50
CA VAL A 131 6.95 -18.05 -0.62
C VAL A 131 5.51 -17.56 -0.60
N GLU A 132 4.68 -18.08 -1.50
CA GLU A 132 3.24 -17.82 -1.49
C GLU A 132 2.58 -18.68 -0.41
N LEU A 133 1.80 -18.04 0.47
CA LEU A 133 1.09 -18.76 1.53
C LEU A 133 -0.10 -19.50 0.96
N THR A 134 -0.21 -20.77 1.31
CA THR A 134 -1.32 -21.65 0.95
C THR A 134 -1.85 -22.39 2.18
N ALA A 135 -3.01 -23.01 2.07
CA ALA A 135 -3.56 -23.85 3.14
C ALA A 135 -2.60 -24.99 3.52
N ASP A 136 -1.84 -25.51 2.56
CA ASP A 136 -0.97 -26.67 2.75
C ASP A 136 0.38 -26.29 3.38
N ASN A 137 0.93 -25.09 3.06
CA ASN A 137 2.28 -24.70 3.48
C ASN A 137 2.33 -23.75 4.70
N SER A 138 1.24 -23.09 5.04
CA SER A 138 1.20 -22.01 6.05
C SER A 138 1.73 -22.39 7.45
N ASN A 139 1.76 -23.68 7.78
CA ASN A 139 2.32 -24.17 9.03
C ASN A 139 3.80 -24.59 8.95
N VAL A 140 4.28 -24.94 7.75
CA VAL A 140 5.60 -25.56 7.57
C VAL A 140 6.66 -24.59 7.05
N ILE A 141 6.27 -23.48 6.44
CA ILE A 141 7.21 -22.49 5.86
C ILE A 141 8.23 -21.98 6.85
N TYR A 142 7.82 -21.78 8.11
CA TYR A 142 8.71 -21.21 9.13
C TYR A 142 9.89 -22.13 9.47
N ASN A 143 9.68 -23.45 9.47
CA ASN A 143 10.71 -24.43 9.78
C ASN A 143 11.64 -24.70 8.59
N SER A 144 11.17 -24.49 7.37
CA SER A 144 11.95 -24.72 6.15
C SER A 144 12.72 -23.48 5.67
N LEU A 145 12.53 -22.31 6.28
CA LEU A 145 13.32 -21.12 5.97
C LEU A 145 14.74 -21.24 6.48
N VAL A 146 15.70 -21.26 5.58
CA VAL A 146 17.15 -21.29 5.88
C VAL A 146 17.83 -20.15 5.14
N LEU A 147 18.45 -19.24 5.90
CA LEU A 147 19.13 -18.06 5.38
C LEU A 147 20.60 -18.04 5.82
N ASP A 148 21.49 -17.56 4.92
CA ASP A 148 22.88 -17.32 5.28
C ASP A 148 23.00 -15.98 6.02
N SER A 149 23.45 -16.02 7.28
CA SER A 149 23.59 -14.85 8.12
C SER A 149 24.66 -13.86 7.67
N ASN A 150 25.53 -14.24 6.73
CA ASN A 150 26.54 -13.35 6.14
C ASN A 150 25.97 -12.44 5.06
N ASN A 151 24.81 -12.76 4.52
CA ASN A 151 24.12 -11.96 3.49
C ASN A 151 23.17 -10.94 4.14
N TYR A 152 22.77 -9.93 3.36
CA TYR A 152 21.59 -9.12 3.68
C TYR A 152 20.35 -9.84 3.19
N ASN A 153 19.53 -10.33 4.10
CA ASN A 153 18.39 -11.18 3.77
C ASN A 153 17.08 -10.41 3.81
N ILE A 154 16.47 -10.27 2.64
CA ILE A 154 15.09 -9.80 2.50
C ILE A 154 14.19 -11.03 2.38
N VAL A 155 13.13 -11.07 3.18
CA VAL A 155 12.07 -12.08 3.07
C VAL A 155 10.78 -11.38 2.68
N THR A 156 10.07 -11.88 1.66
CA THR A 156 8.79 -11.33 1.24
C THR A 156 7.66 -12.33 1.46
N LEU A 157 6.58 -11.86 2.06
CA LEU A 157 5.35 -12.61 2.34
C LEU A 157 4.14 -11.68 2.16
N HIS A 158 2.98 -12.28 1.93
CA HIS A 158 1.72 -11.53 1.87
C HIS A 158 0.74 -12.07 2.91
N GLY A 159 0.29 -11.21 3.82
CA GLY A 159 -0.66 -11.54 4.88
C GLY A 159 -0.53 -10.61 6.08
N GLN A 160 -1.47 -10.71 7.00
CA GLN A 160 -1.50 -9.94 8.23
C GLN A 160 -0.62 -10.59 9.30
N GLU A 161 0.23 -9.80 9.94
CA GLU A 161 1.01 -10.26 11.09
C GLU A 161 0.11 -10.56 12.28
N ALA A 162 0.40 -11.66 12.98
CA ALA A 162 -0.23 -12.00 14.25
C ALA A 162 0.80 -12.48 15.25
N MET A 163 0.57 -12.14 16.52
CA MET A 163 1.35 -12.65 17.66
C MET A 163 0.83 -14.01 18.14
N SER A 164 -0.39 -14.38 17.76
CA SER A 164 -1.03 -15.66 18.10
C SER A 164 -1.63 -16.31 16.85
N SER A 165 -1.70 -17.64 16.82
CA SER A 165 -2.30 -18.39 15.72
C SER A 165 -3.78 -18.04 15.53
N SER A 166 -4.15 -17.50 14.38
CA SER A 166 -5.55 -17.39 13.98
C SER A 166 -6.07 -18.70 13.40
N LYS A 167 -7.41 -18.81 13.25
CA LYS A 167 -8.04 -20.00 12.66
C LYS A 167 -7.83 -20.07 11.14
N ASP A 168 -7.74 -18.92 10.48
CA ASP A 168 -7.39 -18.85 9.07
C ASP A 168 -5.88 -18.57 8.93
N LYS A 169 -5.15 -19.56 8.42
CA LYS A 169 -3.69 -19.55 8.40
C LYS A 169 -3.12 -19.10 7.05
N THR A 170 -3.94 -18.96 6.04
CA THR A 170 -3.48 -18.61 4.68
C THR A 170 -3.16 -17.13 4.51
N GLU A 171 -3.75 -16.28 5.37
CA GLU A 171 -3.55 -14.83 5.35
C GLU A 171 -2.89 -14.30 6.63
N VAL A 172 -2.38 -15.20 7.48
CA VAL A 172 -1.77 -14.83 8.76
C VAL A 172 -0.31 -15.22 8.82
N ILE A 173 0.54 -14.25 9.15
CA ILE A 173 1.99 -14.41 9.28
C ILE A 173 2.36 -14.40 10.77
N SER A 174 3.03 -15.46 11.22
CA SER A 174 3.55 -15.53 12.57
C SER A 174 4.91 -14.86 12.69
N LEU A 175 4.94 -13.62 13.17
CA LEU A 175 6.21 -12.92 13.45
C LEU A 175 7.07 -13.68 14.47
N LYS A 176 6.44 -14.36 15.43
CA LYS A 176 7.14 -15.14 16.43
C LYS A 176 8.02 -16.24 15.80
N GLU A 177 7.50 -16.91 14.77
CA GLU A 177 8.21 -17.98 14.07
C GLU A 177 9.32 -17.45 13.13
N LEU A 178 9.27 -16.18 12.75
CA LEU A 178 10.24 -15.52 11.86
C LEU A 178 11.39 -14.87 12.63
N LYS A 179 11.25 -14.63 13.93
CA LYS A 179 12.32 -14.04 14.76
C LYS A 179 13.55 -14.93 14.81
N ASN A 180 14.72 -14.30 14.82
CA ASN A 180 16.04 -14.93 14.92
C ASN A 180 16.38 -15.91 13.78
N LYS A 181 15.80 -15.68 12.59
CA LYS A 181 16.08 -16.46 11.37
C LYS A 181 17.02 -15.75 10.39
N ALA A 182 17.79 -14.79 10.87
CA ALA A 182 18.71 -13.98 10.05
C ALA A 182 18.01 -13.13 8.97
N ILE A 183 16.79 -12.67 9.24
CA ILE A 183 16.06 -11.73 8.39
C ILE A 183 16.52 -10.32 8.73
N ASP A 184 16.95 -9.53 7.73
CA ASP A 184 17.28 -8.13 7.89
C ASP A 184 16.09 -7.23 7.58
N TYR A 185 15.30 -7.60 6.58
CA TYR A 185 14.08 -6.88 6.18
C TYR A 185 12.98 -7.87 5.79
N LEU A 186 11.86 -7.82 6.49
CA LEU A 186 10.67 -8.59 6.16
C LEU A 186 9.69 -7.69 5.40
N ALA A 187 9.64 -7.90 4.08
CA ALA A 187 8.78 -7.17 3.15
C ALA A 187 7.39 -7.81 3.11
N LEU A 188 6.40 -7.14 3.66
CA LEU A 188 5.03 -7.62 3.79
C LEU A 188 4.07 -6.83 2.91
N GLY A 189 3.01 -7.49 2.41
CA GLY A 189 1.81 -6.89 1.85
C GLY A 189 0.56 -7.38 2.56
N HIS A 190 -0.62 -6.86 2.20
CA HIS A 190 -1.96 -7.11 2.76
C HIS A 190 -2.51 -5.95 3.61
N ILE A 191 -1.67 -5.20 4.30
CA ILE A 191 -2.07 -4.02 5.07
C ILE A 191 -1.86 -2.76 4.22
N HIS A 192 -2.94 -2.03 3.94
CA HIS A 192 -2.94 -0.91 3.00
C HIS A 192 -2.38 0.40 3.56
N SER A 193 -1.99 0.43 4.82
CA SER A 193 -1.33 1.57 5.47
C SER A 193 0.15 1.28 5.73
N TYR A 194 0.98 2.33 5.62
CA TYR A 194 2.40 2.22 5.94
C TYR A 194 2.63 1.88 7.42
N LYS A 195 3.44 0.87 7.65
CA LYS A 195 3.87 0.46 9.00
C LYS A 195 5.25 -0.17 8.92
N MET A 196 6.17 0.27 9.78
CA MET A 196 7.50 -0.33 9.93
C MET A 196 7.84 -0.48 11.41
N GLU A 197 8.20 -1.68 11.82
CA GLU A 197 8.52 -1.99 13.21
C GLU A 197 9.68 -2.99 13.32
N GLN A 198 10.25 -3.12 14.52
CA GLN A 198 11.32 -4.06 14.80
C GLN A 198 10.80 -5.49 14.80
N LEU A 199 11.43 -6.38 14.03
CA LEU A 199 11.16 -7.81 14.05
C LEU A 199 11.90 -8.48 15.22
N ASP A 200 13.21 -8.29 15.30
CA ASP A 200 14.10 -8.81 16.34
C ASP A 200 15.35 -7.91 16.48
N SER A 201 16.42 -8.39 17.10
CA SER A 201 17.64 -7.62 17.27
C SER A 201 18.38 -7.31 15.96
N ARG A 202 18.09 -8.03 14.88
CA ARG A 202 18.75 -7.87 13.57
C ARG A 202 17.90 -7.12 12.57
N GLY A 203 16.63 -7.43 12.46
CA GLY A 203 15.79 -7.01 11.35
C GLY A 203 14.52 -6.29 11.71
N VAL A 204 13.91 -5.69 10.71
CA VAL A 204 12.63 -4.99 10.76
C VAL A 204 11.61 -5.67 9.87
N TYR A 205 10.32 -5.45 10.13
CA TYR A 205 9.25 -5.78 9.19
C TYR A 205 8.52 -4.52 8.73
N CYS A 206 8.02 -4.54 7.50
CA CYS A 206 7.40 -3.38 6.89
C CYS A 206 6.23 -3.76 5.98
N TYR A 207 5.13 -3.04 6.15
CA TYR A 207 4.04 -2.91 5.19
C TYR A 207 4.20 -1.56 4.50
N PRO A 208 4.35 -1.48 3.19
CA PRO A 208 4.47 -0.19 2.48
C PRO A 208 3.11 0.51 2.33
N GLY A 209 2.00 -0.21 2.50
CA GLY A 209 0.66 0.23 2.14
C GLY A 209 0.39 0.13 0.64
N CYS A 210 -0.77 0.62 0.21
CA CYS A 210 -1.14 0.71 -1.20
C CYS A 210 -0.60 2.01 -1.85
N LEU A 211 -0.63 2.10 -3.20
CA LEU A 211 -0.15 3.31 -3.91
C LEU A 211 -1.17 4.44 -3.94
N GLU A 212 -2.47 4.11 -3.90
CA GLU A 212 -3.59 5.05 -3.89
C GLU A 212 -4.67 4.56 -2.94
N GLY A 213 -5.17 5.43 -2.08
CA GLY A 213 -6.33 5.12 -1.25
C GLY A 213 -7.59 4.93 -2.09
N ARG A 214 -8.33 3.85 -1.85
CA ARG A 214 -9.53 3.46 -2.62
C ARG A 214 -10.83 3.88 -1.96
N GLY A 215 -10.80 4.09 -0.65
CA GLY A 215 -11.94 4.47 0.18
C GLY A 215 -11.50 5.13 1.48
N PHE A 216 -12.45 5.62 2.28
CA PHE A 216 -12.16 6.29 3.56
C PHE A 216 -11.71 5.34 4.68
N ASP A 217 -11.63 4.06 4.42
CA ASP A 217 -10.92 3.07 5.23
C ASP A 217 -9.40 3.06 4.96
N GLU A 218 -8.97 3.75 3.91
CA GLU A 218 -7.58 3.92 3.50
C GLU A 218 -7.18 5.40 3.49
N CYS A 219 -7.30 6.07 4.65
CA CYS A 219 -6.95 7.48 4.79
C CYS A 219 -5.43 7.69 4.92
N GLY A 220 -4.96 8.89 4.55
CA GLY A 220 -3.58 9.33 4.70
C GLY A 220 -2.77 9.28 3.42
N GLU A 221 -1.46 9.29 3.59
CA GLU A 221 -0.50 9.25 2.48
C GLU A 221 -0.27 7.81 2.02
N HIS A 222 -0.13 7.63 0.71
CA HIS A 222 0.10 6.36 0.07
C HIS A 222 1.34 6.39 -0.82
N GLY A 223 2.03 5.25 -0.91
CA GLY A 223 3.29 5.20 -1.63
C GLY A 223 4.01 3.86 -1.50
N PHE A 224 5.32 3.93 -1.45
CA PHE A 224 6.21 2.78 -1.36
C PHE A 224 7.40 3.07 -0.45
N VAL A 225 8.17 2.06 -0.12
CA VAL A 225 9.39 2.20 0.68
C VAL A 225 10.62 2.06 -0.21
N LEU A 226 11.52 3.02 -0.13
CA LEU A 226 12.85 2.95 -0.72
C LEU A 226 13.85 2.46 0.33
N LEU A 227 14.55 1.39 0.02
CA LEU A 227 15.65 0.84 0.82
C LEU A 227 16.98 1.21 0.17
N ASP A 228 17.94 1.65 0.96
CA ASP A 228 19.35 1.78 0.54
C ASP A 228 20.21 0.82 1.35
N ILE A 229 20.82 -0.15 0.66
CA ILE A 229 21.61 -1.23 1.25
C ILE A 229 23.05 -1.07 0.81
N LYS A 230 23.97 -1.07 1.77
CA LYS A 230 25.40 -0.97 1.55
C LYS A 230 26.16 -1.79 2.59
N ASP A 231 27.23 -2.48 2.16
CA ASP A 231 28.06 -3.31 3.03
C ASP A 231 27.23 -4.33 3.84
N ASN A 232 26.24 -4.97 3.19
CA ASN A 232 25.25 -5.87 3.80
C ASN A 232 24.47 -5.25 4.98
N LYS A 233 24.21 -3.94 4.94
CA LYS A 233 23.44 -3.21 5.96
C LYS A 233 22.44 -2.26 5.33
N LEU A 234 21.30 -2.11 5.98
CA LEU A 234 20.34 -1.04 5.64
C LEU A 234 20.92 0.28 6.13
N VAL A 235 21.38 1.12 5.21
CA VAL A 235 21.93 2.45 5.52
C VAL A 235 20.90 3.57 5.41
N GLY A 236 19.75 3.29 4.78
CA GLY A 236 18.62 4.20 4.70
C GLY A 236 17.33 3.47 4.33
N ASN A 237 16.23 3.97 4.89
CA ASN A 237 14.89 3.62 4.46
C ASN A 237 14.02 4.87 4.46
N GLU A 238 13.18 5.02 3.46
CA GLU A 238 12.33 6.19 3.30
C GLU A 238 10.98 5.77 2.72
N PHE A 239 9.89 6.24 3.33
CA PHE A 239 8.57 6.15 2.72
C PHE A 239 8.40 7.28 1.70
N ILE A 240 8.16 6.93 0.45
CA ILE A 240 7.98 7.87 -0.66
C ILE A 240 6.49 7.96 -0.98
N SER A 241 5.88 9.08 -0.64
CA SER A 241 4.48 9.37 -0.96
C SER A 241 4.37 9.71 -2.46
N VAL A 242 3.50 8.99 -3.19
CA VAL A 242 3.32 9.18 -4.65
C VAL A 242 1.86 9.27 -5.08
N SER A 243 0.92 9.12 -4.17
CA SER A 243 -0.51 9.19 -4.49
C SER A 243 -0.89 10.51 -5.16
N TYR A 244 -1.83 10.44 -6.10
CA TYR A 244 -2.43 11.63 -6.71
C TYR A 244 -3.36 12.36 -5.75
N ARG A 245 -4.06 11.57 -4.90
CA ARG A 245 -5.03 12.10 -3.96
C ARG A 245 -4.96 11.38 -2.65
N ASN A 246 -5.00 12.14 -1.58
CA ASN A 246 -5.12 11.61 -0.24
C ASN A 246 -6.58 11.69 0.22
N LEU A 247 -6.97 10.75 1.06
CA LEU A 247 -8.27 10.71 1.70
C LEU A 247 -8.11 11.08 3.17
N TYR A 248 -9.03 11.89 3.69
CA TYR A 248 -9.02 12.28 5.09
C TYR A 248 -10.42 12.24 5.67
N GLU A 249 -10.52 11.79 6.90
CA GLU A 249 -11.74 11.78 7.71
C GLU A 249 -11.53 12.62 8.96
N GLU A 250 -12.42 13.57 9.21
CA GLU A 250 -12.35 14.47 10.35
C GLU A 250 -13.64 14.44 11.15
N ASP A 251 -13.52 14.18 12.44
CA ASP A 251 -14.61 14.36 13.40
C ASP A 251 -14.67 15.81 13.84
N VAL A 252 -15.85 16.42 13.74
CA VAL A 252 -16.08 17.81 14.12
C VAL A 252 -17.18 17.87 15.18
N ASP A 253 -16.81 18.20 16.39
CA ASP A 253 -17.74 18.41 17.50
C ASP A 253 -18.47 19.77 17.33
N ILE A 254 -19.80 19.69 17.18
CA ILE A 254 -20.69 20.85 17.01
C ILE A 254 -21.64 21.07 18.19
N SER A 255 -21.31 20.52 19.36
CA SER A 255 -22.18 20.60 20.56
C SER A 255 -22.53 22.04 20.97
N GLU A 256 -21.64 23.00 20.71
CA GLU A 256 -21.83 24.41 21.07
C GLU A 256 -22.54 25.23 19.98
N CYS A 257 -22.85 24.63 18.82
CA CYS A 257 -23.42 25.34 17.69
C CYS A 257 -24.95 25.36 17.74
N MET A 258 -25.55 26.51 17.54
CA MET A 258 -26.98 26.68 17.55
C MET A 258 -27.62 26.78 16.16
N ASN A 259 -26.82 26.97 15.11
CA ASN A 259 -27.32 27.10 13.75
C ASN A 259 -26.29 26.59 12.72
N SER A 260 -26.73 26.41 11.48
CA SER A 260 -25.92 25.85 10.40
C SER A 260 -24.74 26.73 9.99
N VAL A 261 -24.78 28.04 10.25
CA VAL A 261 -23.66 28.95 9.97
C VAL A 261 -22.50 28.68 10.93
N GLU A 262 -22.81 28.62 12.23
CA GLU A 262 -21.84 28.28 13.27
C GLU A 262 -21.22 26.89 13.04
N MET A 263 -22.06 25.89 12.66
CA MET A 263 -21.60 24.55 12.33
C MET A 263 -20.65 24.56 11.13
N ALA A 264 -20.98 25.30 10.07
CA ALA A 264 -20.11 25.44 8.90
C ALA A 264 -18.79 26.16 9.24
N GLU A 265 -18.81 27.18 10.10
CA GLU A 265 -17.60 27.84 10.57
C GLU A 265 -16.71 26.88 11.39
N LYS A 266 -17.30 26.06 12.24
CA LYS A 266 -16.55 25.05 13.00
C LYS A 266 -15.85 24.02 12.09
N VAL A 267 -16.56 23.52 11.08
CA VAL A 267 -15.97 22.65 10.05
C VAL A 267 -14.83 23.37 9.33
N ARG A 268 -15.02 24.64 8.95
CA ARG A 268 -14.00 25.43 8.27
C ARG A 268 -12.75 25.62 9.13
N GLU A 269 -12.90 25.89 10.43
CA GLU A 269 -11.76 25.99 11.35
C GLU A 269 -10.92 24.71 11.40
N VAL A 270 -11.60 23.53 11.49
CA VAL A 270 -10.91 22.24 11.52
C VAL A 270 -10.16 22.01 10.22
N LEU A 271 -10.83 22.14 9.07
CA LEU A 271 -10.22 21.92 7.77
C LEU A 271 -9.10 22.90 7.45
N TYR A 272 -9.25 24.18 7.85
CA TYR A 272 -8.23 25.20 7.69
C TYR A 272 -6.94 24.88 8.47
N LYS A 273 -7.07 24.39 9.72
CA LYS A 273 -5.91 23.97 10.53
C LYS A 273 -5.17 22.79 9.97
N LYS A 274 -5.87 21.91 9.22
CA LYS A 274 -5.30 20.73 8.60
C LYS A 274 -4.61 21.01 7.26
N ASP A 275 -4.99 22.10 6.60
CA ASP A 275 -4.40 22.57 5.33
C ASP A 275 -4.37 21.50 4.22
N TYR A 276 -5.49 20.77 4.09
CA TYR A 276 -5.60 19.73 3.08
C TYR A 276 -5.61 20.29 1.66
N ALA A 277 -4.88 19.64 0.75
CA ALA A 277 -4.87 20.01 -0.65
C ALA A 277 -6.26 19.90 -1.29
N SER A 278 -6.58 20.82 -2.20
CA SER A 278 -7.86 20.81 -2.94
C SER A 278 -8.08 19.53 -3.77
N ALA A 279 -7.00 18.81 -4.10
CA ALA A 279 -7.04 17.53 -4.78
C ALA A 279 -7.52 16.36 -3.89
N SER A 280 -7.67 16.58 -2.57
CA SER A 280 -8.01 15.54 -1.60
C SER A 280 -9.50 15.15 -1.65
N LEU A 281 -9.80 13.97 -1.11
CA LEU A 281 -11.15 13.53 -0.77
C LEU A 281 -11.35 13.73 0.74
N ILE A 282 -12.35 14.48 1.11
CA ILE A 282 -12.61 14.83 2.52
C ILE A 282 -13.96 14.26 2.96
N LYS A 283 -13.94 13.56 4.07
CA LYS A 283 -15.13 13.12 4.79
C LYS A 283 -15.14 13.82 6.14
N VAL A 284 -16.21 14.54 6.43
CA VAL A 284 -16.44 15.16 7.73
C VAL A 284 -17.58 14.43 8.43
N VAL A 285 -17.37 14.08 9.68
CA VAL A 285 -18.38 13.48 10.55
C VAL A 285 -18.70 14.51 11.65
N LEU A 286 -19.91 15.04 11.63
CA LEU A 286 -20.39 15.90 12.71
C LEU A 286 -20.69 15.05 13.94
N THR A 287 -20.16 15.43 15.08
CA THR A 287 -20.28 14.72 16.36
C THR A 287 -20.77 15.64 17.47
N GLY A 288 -21.04 15.06 18.63
CA GLY A 288 -21.43 15.77 19.82
C GLY A 288 -22.92 15.73 20.11
N GLN A 289 -23.30 16.31 21.25
CA GLN A 289 -24.68 16.46 21.68
C GLN A 289 -25.14 17.90 21.44
N ILE A 290 -26.13 18.10 20.57
CA ILE A 290 -26.62 19.41 20.17
C ILE A 290 -27.89 19.76 20.94
N ASP A 291 -28.14 21.07 21.13
CA ASP A 291 -29.39 21.56 21.73
C ASP A 291 -30.60 21.22 20.85
N ILE A 292 -31.72 20.84 21.48
CA ILE A 292 -32.97 20.48 20.77
C ILE A 292 -33.50 21.63 19.89
N ASN A 293 -33.15 22.88 20.21
CA ASN A 293 -33.54 24.06 19.45
C ASN A 293 -32.51 24.44 18.35
N ALA A 294 -31.41 23.70 18.24
CA ALA A 294 -30.41 23.99 17.23
C ALA A 294 -30.94 23.73 15.81
N GLU A 295 -30.78 24.72 14.92
CA GLU A 295 -31.19 24.63 13.54
C GLU A 295 -30.06 24.05 12.67
N LYS A 296 -30.16 22.76 12.30
CA LYS A 296 -29.18 22.05 11.52
C LYS A 296 -29.66 21.77 10.10
N ASN A 297 -28.95 22.32 9.11
CA ASN A 297 -29.16 22.09 7.69
C ASN A 297 -27.89 21.53 7.04
N LEU A 298 -27.84 20.20 6.89
CA LEU A 298 -26.68 19.50 6.32
C LEU A 298 -26.40 19.90 4.86
N THR A 299 -27.45 20.21 4.09
CA THR A 299 -27.29 20.67 2.70
C THR A 299 -26.54 22.00 2.66
N TYR A 300 -26.92 22.96 3.52
CA TYR A 300 -26.25 24.24 3.63
C TYR A 300 -24.76 24.04 3.98
N ILE A 301 -24.45 23.22 4.96
CA ILE A 301 -23.06 22.96 5.37
C ILE A 301 -22.29 22.34 4.21
N THR A 302 -22.84 21.29 3.56
CA THR A 302 -22.19 20.61 2.44
C THR A 302 -21.89 21.56 1.27
N GLU A 303 -22.85 22.44 0.91
CA GLU A 303 -22.71 23.40 -0.19
C GLU A 303 -21.54 24.38 0.02
N ASN A 304 -21.16 24.67 1.28
CA ASN A 304 -20.04 25.53 1.59
C ASN A 304 -18.66 24.93 1.25
N PHE A 305 -18.55 23.59 1.13
CA PHE A 305 -17.26 22.90 0.98
C PHE A 305 -17.16 22.04 -0.27
N LYS A 306 -18.26 21.72 -0.94
CA LYS A 306 -18.28 20.78 -2.08
C LYS A 306 -17.36 21.13 -3.25
N ASN A 307 -16.98 22.42 -3.38
CA ASN A 307 -16.12 22.90 -4.46
C ASN A 307 -14.67 23.16 -4.00
N ASP A 308 -14.38 23.02 -2.71
CA ASP A 308 -13.06 23.30 -2.16
C ASP A 308 -12.13 22.10 -2.33
N TYR A 309 -12.71 20.91 -2.48
CA TYR A 309 -11.99 19.64 -2.60
C TYR A 309 -12.47 18.82 -3.80
N TYR A 310 -11.67 17.86 -4.23
CA TYR A 310 -12.05 16.93 -5.31
C TYR A 310 -13.33 16.15 -4.98
N TYR A 311 -13.48 15.79 -3.71
CA TYR A 311 -14.67 15.15 -3.17
C TYR A 311 -14.87 15.60 -1.73
N PHE A 312 -16.09 15.98 -1.39
CA PHE A 312 -16.47 16.32 -0.02
C PHE A 312 -17.74 15.59 0.37
N LYS A 313 -17.75 15.00 1.55
CA LYS A 313 -18.93 14.33 2.11
C LYS A 313 -19.09 14.65 3.59
N LEU A 314 -20.32 14.92 3.98
CA LEU A 314 -20.69 15.21 5.36
C LEU A 314 -21.58 14.08 5.89
N TYR A 315 -21.25 13.60 7.08
CA TYR A 315 -22.06 12.67 7.86
C TYR A 315 -22.49 13.31 9.17
N ASP A 316 -23.63 12.89 9.68
CA ASP A 316 -24.20 13.38 10.92
C ASP A 316 -24.31 12.23 11.92
N HIS A 317 -23.46 12.27 12.94
CA HIS A 317 -23.47 11.37 14.09
C HIS A 317 -23.76 12.11 15.39
N THR A 318 -24.39 13.30 15.32
CA THR A 318 -24.81 14.05 16.52
C THR A 318 -26.00 13.38 17.20
N SER A 319 -26.12 13.62 18.50
CA SER A 319 -27.28 13.26 19.32
C SER A 319 -27.97 14.53 19.89
N ILE A 320 -29.20 14.42 20.36
CA ILE A 320 -29.93 15.48 21.07
C ILE A 320 -29.87 15.21 22.57
#